data_6bb1472fd715edaf3910ff94cd15c907
#
_entry.id   6bb1472fd715edaf3910ff94cd15c907
#
_cell.length_a   1.000
_cell.length_b   1.000
_cell.length_c   1.000
_cell.angle_alpha   90.00
_cell.angle_beta   90.00
_cell.angle_gamma   90.00
#
_symmetry.space_group_name_H-M   'P 1'
#
loop_
_entity.id
_entity.type
_entity.pdbx_description
1 polymer ?
#
loop_
_entity_poly.entity_id
_entity_poly.type
_entity_poly.pdbx_seq_one_letter_code
_entity_poly.pdbx_strand_id
1 'polypeptide(L)'
;MARRVVVTGAGGITAFGEDWDTIKERFLQGKNAVKYMKEWEYFKGLNTKLAVPIENFELPAHYTRKKIRSMGRVSLLATRATEKALENAGLLGNEVITNGQTGIAFGSCFGSTQPVVAYAKMLDGGDTSRISGTTYVQLMPHTTAVNAGLFFGVTGRVIPTSSACTSGSQAIGYAYEAIKFGMQDLMIAGG
;
A
#
# COMPACT_ATOMS: atom_id res chain seq x y z
N MET A 1 16.65 21.74 18.29
CA MET A 1 15.49 21.32 19.12
C MET A 1 14.71 20.24 18.39
N ALA A 2 14.22 19.22 19.11
CA ALA A 2 13.37 18.20 18.48
C ALA A 2 12.01 18.82 18.09
N ARG A 3 11.56 18.57 16.87
CA ARG A 3 10.27 19.08 16.36
C ARG A 3 9.10 18.30 16.99
N ARG A 4 7.96 18.96 17.18
CA ARG A 4 6.70 18.27 17.47
C ARG A 4 6.14 17.69 16.19
N VAL A 5 5.83 16.40 16.21
CA VAL A 5 5.26 15.67 15.05
C VAL A 5 3.77 15.47 15.29
N VAL A 6 2.96 15.71 14.28
CA VAL A 6 1.50 15.57 14.31
C VAL A 6 1.01 14.81 13.10
N VAL A 7 -0.12 14.12 13.22
CA VAL A 7 -0.83 13.51 12.09
C VAL A 7 -1.79 14.56 11.52
N THR A 8 -1.68 14.82 10.22
CA THR A 8 -2.47 15.83 9.51
C THR A 8 -3.57 15.24 8.64
N GLY A 9 -3.47 13.96 8.30
CA GLY A 9 -4.49 13.25 7.53
C GLY A 9 -4.29 11.75 7.61
N ALA A 10 -5.35 11.02 7.33
CA ALA A 10 -5.38 9.57 7.28
C ALA A 10 -6.26 9.07 6.12
N GLY A 11 -5.94 7.89 5.61
CA GLY A 11 -6.72 7.21 4.57
C GLY A 11 -6.45 5.73 4.60
N GLY A 12 -7.41 4.95 4.16
CA GLY A 12 -7.31 3.50 4.14
C GLY A 12 -8.29 2.86 3.18
N ILE A 13 -7.97 1.65 2.75
CA ILE A 13 -8.85 0.81 1.93
C ILE A 13 -9.16 -0.44 2.72
N THR A 14 -10.43 -0.70 2.97
CA THR A 14 -10.91 -1.84 3.75
C THR A 14 -11.98 -2.62 2.98
N ALA A 15 -12.37 -3.77 3.51
CA ALA A 15 -13.50 -4.52 2.97
C ALA A 15 -14.85 -3.78 3.12
N PHE A 16 -14.91 -2.73 3.94
CA PHE A 16 -16.07 -1.84 4.05
C PHE A 16 -16.01 -0.63 3.11
N GLY A 17 -14.94 -0.49 2.33
CA GLY A 17 -14.71 0.62 1.42
C GLY A 17 -13.55 1.52 1.85
N GLU A 18 -13.53 2.72 1.31
CA GLU A 18 -12.49 3.73 1.53
C GLU A 18 -12.99 5.00 2.23
N ASP A 19 -14.29 5.07 2.51
CA ASP A 19 -14.92 6.18 3.22
C ASP A 19 -14.88 5.96 4.73
N TRP A 20 -14.30 6.92 5.46
CA TRP A 20 -14.10 6.79 6.90
C TRP A 20 -15.40 6.71 7.70
N ASP A 21 -16.42 7.49 7.32
CA ASP A 21 -17.67 7.50 8.07
C ASP A 21 -18.41 6.15 7.92
N THR A 22 -18.40 5.58 6.74
CA THR A 22 -18.91 4.23 6.47
C THR A 22 -18.15 3.17 7.28
N ILE A 23 -16.81 3.21 7.28
CA ILE A 23 -15.98 2.26 8.04
C ILE A 23 -16.28 2.37 9.54
N LYS A 24 -16.31 3.60 10.07
CA LYS A 24 -16.60 3.90 11.46
C LYS A 24 -17.97 3.38 11.88
N GLU A 25 -19.00 3.65 11.06
CA GLU A 25 -20.37 3.18 11.32
C GLU A 25 -20.42 1.64 11.43
N ARG A 26 -19.74 0.91 10.52
CA ARG A 26 -19.67 -0.55 10.55
C ARG A 26 -19.03 -1.06 11.83
N PHE A 27 -17.93 -0.43 12.28
CA PHE A 27 -17.27 -0.79 13.54
C PHE A 27 -18.15 -0.51 14.75
N LEU A 28 -18.84 0.62 14.80
CA LEU A 28 -19.78 0.93 15.91
C LEU A 28 -20.97 -0.04 15.97
N GLN A 29 -21.39 -0.56 14.83
CA GLN A 29 -22.43 -1.61 14.75
C GLN A 29 -21.91 -3.02 15.10
N GLY A 30 -20.64 -3.17 15.46
CA GLY A 30 -20.01 -4.48 15.72
C GLY A 30 -19.94 -5.39 14.49
N LYS A 31 -20.06 -4.85 13.28
CA LYS A 31 -19.98 -5.63 12.05
C LYS A 31 -18.54 -5.96 11.72
N ASN A 32 -18.33 -7.18 11.22
CA ASN A 32 -17.08 -7.59 10.60
C ASN A 32 -17.34 -7.99 9.14
N ALA A 33 -16.27 -8.01 8.32
CA ALA A 33 -16.33 -8.36 6.91
C ALA A 33 -15.73 -9.75 6.63
N VAL A 34 -15.63 -10.61 7.64
CA VAL A 34 -15.13 -11.98 7.49
C VAL A 34 -16.11 -12.79 6.64
N LYS A 35 -15.57 -13.45 5.63
CA LYS A 35 -16.31 -14.33 4.72
C LYS A 35 -15.67 -15.70 4.63
N TYR A 36 -16.50 -16.71 4.39
CA TYR A 36 -16.04 -18.02 3.98
C TYR A 36 -15.67 -17.99 2.49
N MET A 37 -14.44 -18.37 2.18
CA MET A 37 -13.89 -18.38 0.82
C MET A 37 -14.13 -19.78 0.20
N LYS A 38 -15.23 -19.92 -0.51
CA LYS A 38 -15.63 -21.21 -1.12
C LYS A 38 -14.58 -21.73 -2.11
N GLU A 39 -13.94 -20.85 -2.86
CA GLU A 39 -12.87 -21.19 -3.80
C GLU A 39 -11.61 -21.77 -3.13
N TRP A 40 -11.46 -21.57 -1.81
CA TRP A 40 -10.35 -22.13 -1.05
C TRP A 40 -10.59 -23.59 -0.60
N GLU A 41 -11.77 -24.15 -0.86
CA GLU A 41 -12.04 -25.59 -0.65
C GLU A 41 -11.14 -26.47 -1.52
N TYR A 42 -10.69 -25.94 -2.67
CA TYR A 42 -9.75 -26.60 -3.55
C TYR A 42 -8.42 -26.95 -2.87
N PHE A 43 -7.97 -26.18 -1.87
CA PHE A 43 -6.69 -26.36 -1.21
C PHE A 43 -6.77 -27.40 -0.11
N LYS A 44 -6.23 -28.59 -0.37
CA LYS A 44 -6.13 -29.67 0.63
C LYS A 44 -5.17 -29.25 1.75
N GLY A 45 -5.55 -29.51 3.01
CA GLY A 45 -4.72 -29.17 4.18
C GLY A 45 -4.81 -27.70 4.63
N LEU A 46 -5.58 -26.85 3.97
CA LEU A 46 -5.86 -25.51 4.45
C LEU A 46 -6.84 -25.55 5.61
N ASN A 47 -6.35 -25.23 6.83
CA ASN A 47 -7.14 -25.35 8.08
C ASN A 47 -8.25 -24.32 8.21
N THR A 48 -8.05 -23.10 7.67
CA THR A 48 -9.08 -22.06 7.69
C THR A 48 -9.36 -21.57 6.29
N LYS A 49 -10.63 -21.31 6.00
CA LYS A 49 -11.11 -20.77 4.74
C LYS A 49 -11.82 -19.43 4.95
N LEU A 50 -11.41 -18.70 5.99
CA LEU A 50 -11.96 -17.40 6.33
C LEU A 50 -10.99 -16.30 5.88
N ALA A 51 -11.52 -15.25 5.27
CA ALA A 51 -10.77 -14.05 4.90
C ALA A 51 -11.64 -12.78 4.96
N VAL A 52 -10.99 -11.63 4.83
CA VAL A 52 -11.64 -10.33 4.70
C VAL A 52 -11.24 -9.76 3.33
N PRO A 53 -11.94 -10.14 2.23
CA PRO A 53 -11.58 -9.72 0.89
C PRO A 53 -12.00 -8.27 0.62
N ILE A 54 -11.16 -7.51 -0.07
CA ILE A 54 -11.53 -6.26 -0.72
C ILE A 54 -11.99 -6.61 -2.14
N GLU A 55 -13.30 -6.74 -2.35
CA GLU A 55 -13.88 -7.25 -3.61
C GLU A 55 -14.08 -6.14 -4.64
N ASN A 56 -14.68 -5.03 -4.26
CA ASN A 56 -15.10 -3.95 -5.15
C ASN A 56 -14.09 -2.80 -5.15
N PHE A 57 -12.83 -3.10 -5.47
CA PHE A 57 -11.80 -2.08 -5.57
C PHE A 57 -11.69 -1.59 -7.02
N GLU A 58 -12.20 -0.40 -7.27
CA GLU A 58 -12.13 0.28 -8.56
C GLU A 58 -11.10 1.42 -8.52
N LEU A 59 -10.34 1.54 -9.59
CA LEU A 59 -9.37 2.61 -9.73
C LEU A 59 -10.01 3.85 -10.34
N PRO A 60 -9.75 5.05 -9.81
CA PRO A 60 -10.17 6.29 -10.44
C PRO A 60 -9.61 6.46 -11.86
N ALA A 61 -10.32 7.17 -12.72
CA ALA A 61 -9.96 7.34 -14.13
C ALA A 61 -8.56 7.95 -14.36
N HIS A 62 -8.05 8.74 -13.41
CA HIS A 62 -6.72 9.33 -13.48
C HIS A 62 -5.56 8.35 -13.18
N TYR A 63 -5.86 7.11 -12.75
CA TYR A 63 -4.90 6.02 -12.63
C TYR A 63 -4.64 5.41 -14.01
N THR A 64 -4.03 6.18 -14.90
CA THR A 64 -3.78 5.75 -16.27
C THR A 64 -2.81 4.56 -16.32
N ARG A 65 -2.95 3.69 -17.33
CA ARG A 65 -2.07 2.53 -17.53
C ARG A 65 -0.57 2.88 -17.45
N LYS A 66 -0.19 4.05 -17.97
CA LYS A 66 1.21 4.52 -17.91
C LYS A 66 1.70 4.72 -16.48
N LYS A 67 0.86 5.30 -15.62
CA LYS A 67 1.19 5.58 -14.22
C LYS A 67 1.26 4.32 -13.35
N ILE A 68 0.40 3.33 -13.63
CA ILE A 68 0.22 2.17 -12.75
C ILE A 68 0.82 0.86 -13.27
N ARG A 69 1.49 0.86 -14.44
CA ARG A 69 1.99 -0.37 -15.10
C ARG A 69 2.93 -1.22 -14.24
N SER A 70 3.68 -0.58 -13.33
CA SER A 70 4.60 -1.24 -12.40
C SER A 70 3.94 -1.69 -11.09
N MET A 71 2.67 -1.34 -10.89
CA MET A 71 1.94 -1.60 -9.65
C MET A 71 1.24 -2.95 -9.72
N GLY A 72 1.51 -3.82 -8.74
CA GLY A 72 0.64 -4.92 -8.43
C GLY A 72 -0.47 -4.48 -7.48
N ARG A 73 -1.38 -5.36 -7.11
CA ARG A 73 -2.56 -5.04 -6.27
C ARG A 73 -2.19 -4.34 -4.96
N VAL A 74 -1.13 -4.79 -4.27
CA VAL A 74 -0.66 -4.17 -3.01
C VAL A 74 -0.29 -2.70 -3.23
N SER A 75 0.51 -2.41 -4.28
CA SER A 75 0.89 -1.04 -4.60
C SER A 75 -0.30 -0.17 -5.02
N LEU A 76 -1.29 -0.72 -5.72
CA LEU A 76 -2.50 0.00 -6.10
C LEU A 76 -3.33 0.39 -4.87
N LEU A 77 -3.53 -0.54 -3.92
CA LEU A 77 -4.23 -0.28 -2.67
C LEU A 77 -3.49 0.78 -1.83
N ALA A 78 -2.16 0.65 -1.69
CA ALA A 78 -1.32 1.59 -0.97
C ALA A 78 -1.35 2.99 -1.59
N THR A 79 -1.27 3.08 -2.93
CA THR A 79 -1.34 4.36 -3.65
C THR A 79 -2.70 5.03 -3.46
N ARG A 80 -3.79 4.25 -3.51
CA ARG A 80 -5.13 4.79 -3.29
C ARG A 80 -5.33 5.23 -1.83
N ALA A 81 -4.85 4.47 -0.84
CA ALA A 81 -4.88 4.87 0.56
C ALA A 81 -4.07 6.15 0.80
N THR A 82 -2.90 6.27 0.15
CA THR A 82 -2.08 7.50 0.18
C THR A 82 -2.83 8.69 -0.40
N GLU A 83 -3.51 8.52 -1.53
CA GLU A 83 -4.32 9.58 -2.13
C GLU A 83 -5.39 10.07 -1.16
N LYS A 84 -6.12 9.15 -0.51
CA LYS A 84 -7.12 9.50 0.51
C LYS A 84 -6.51 10.23 1.71
N ALA A 85 -5.34 9.82 2.16
CA ALA A 85 -4.64 10.51 3.23
C ALA A 85 -4.23 11.94 2.84
N LEU A 86 -3.74 12.14 1.62
CA LEU A 86 -3.38 13.45 1.09
C LEU A 86 -4.60 14.34 0.85
N GLU A 87 -5.72 13.78 0.38
CA GLU A 87 -7.01 14.48 0.29
C GLU A 87 -7.46 14.96 1.68
N ASN A 88 -7.46 14.06 2.66
CA ASN A 88 -7.88 14.35 4.04
C ASN A 88 -6.99 15.40 4.71
N ALA A 89 -5.69 15.43 4.38
CA ALA A 89 -4.75 16.45 4.85
C ALA A 89 -4.86 17.78 4.09
N GLY A 90 -5.61 17.88 3.00
CA GLY A 90 -5.64 19.05 2.12
C GLY A 90 -4.34 19.27 1.34
N LEU A 91 -3.56 18.20 1.12
CA LEU A 91 -2.24 18.26 0.49
C LEU A 91 -2.17 17.62 -0.90
N LEU A 92 -3.26 17.02 -1.38
CA LEU A 92 -3.27 16.44 -2.72
C LEU A 92 -3.02 17.51 -3.77
N GLY A 93 -1.97 17.34 -4.59
CA GLY A 93 -1.56 18.32 -5.59
C GLY A 93 -0.80 19.55 -5.05
N ASN A 94 -0.51 19.59 -3.75
CA ASN A 94 0.29 20.67 -3.16
C ASN A 94 1.77 20.49 -3.52
N GLU A 95 2.46 21.61 -3.80
CA GLU A 95 3.89 21.62 -4.17
C GLU A 95 4.81 21.04 -3.09
N VAL A 96 4.40 21.06 -1.81
CA VAL A 96 5.18 20.49 -0.71
C VAL A 96 5.47 19.00 -0.92
N ILE A 97 4.60 18.30 -1.67
CA ILE A 97 4.78 16.87 -1.97
C ILE A 97 5.99 16.63 -2.89
N THR A 98 6.28 17.57 -3.78
CA THR A 98 7.27 17.41 -4.86
C THR A 98 8.56 18.24 -4.66
N ASN A 99 8.63 19.09 -3.65
CA ASN A 99 9.73 20.03 -3.43
C ASN A 99 10.96 19.44 -2.69
N GLY A 100 10.99 18.13 -2.41
CA GLY A 100 12.08 17.46 -1.70
C GLY A 100 11.92 17.40 -0.18
N GLN A 101 10.97 18.14 0.40
CA GLN A 101 10.72 18.14 1.84
C GLN A 101 9.76 17.04 2.30
N THR A 102 9.08 16.38 1.35
CA THR A 102 8.19 15.26 1.63
C THR A 102 8.87 13.95 1.31
N GLY A 103 8.92 13.05 2.30
CA GLY A 103 9.33 11.67 2.13
C GLY A 103 8.15 10.68 2.26
N ILE A 104 8.44 9.42 2.01
CA ILE A 104 7.50 8.31 2.18
C ILE A 104 8.17 7.16 2.93
N ALA A 105 7.50 6.63 3.95
CA ALA A 105 7.86 5.40 4.64
C ALA A 105 6.68 4.44 4.54
N PHE A 106 6.87 3.28 3.89
CA PHE A 106 5.76 2.35 3.67
C PHE A 106 6.17 0.91 3.94
N GLY A 107 5.36 0.23 4.77
CA GLY A 107 5.57 -1.14 5.19
C GLY A 107 4.91 -2.13 4.26
N SER A 108 5.66 -3.12 3.81
CA SER A 108 5.13 -4.29 3.11
C SER A 108 6.10 -5.45 3.24
N CYS A 109 5.63 -6.60 3.70
CA CYS A 109 6.47 -7.80 3.82
C CYS A 109 6.32 -8.76 2.64
N PHE A 110 5.29 -8.58 1.82
CA PHE A 110 5.05 -9.38 0.62
C PHE A 110 4.46 -8.49 -0.47
N GLY A 111 4.94 -8.64 -1.69
CA GLY A 111 4.37 -7.94 -2.84
C GLY A 111 3.08 -8.59 -3.33
N SER A 112 2.69 -8.31 -4.54
CA SER A 112 1.47 -8.89 -5.12
C SER A 112 1.66 -10.38 -5.45
N THR A 113 0.64 -11.20 -5.16
CA THR A 113 0.70 -12.66 -5.34
C THR A 113 0.58 -13.11 -6.80
N GLN A 114 -0.07 -12.33 -7.66
CA GLN A 114 -0.24 -12.69 -9.07
C GLN A 114 1.10 -12.98 -9.81
N PRO A 115 2.17 -12.18 -9.64
CA PRO A 115 3.46 -12.48 -10.24
C PRO A 115 4.08 -13.80 -9.78
N VAL A 116 3.78 -14.27 -8.56
CA VAL A 116 4.26 -15.57 -8.04
C VAL A 116 3.81 -16.71 -8.94
N VAL A 117 2.59 -16.66 -9.45
CA VAL A 117 2.05 -17.68 -10.37
C VAL A 117 2.88 -17.74 -11.66
N ALA A 118 3.31 -16.60 -12.20
CA ALA A 118 4.16 -16.56 -13.39
C ALA A 118 5.55 -17.17 -13.11
N TYR A 119 6.15 -16.87 -11.97
CA TYR A 119 7.41 -17.49 -11.55
C TYR A 119 7.29 -18.98 -11.27
N ALA A 120 6.22 -19.42 -10.60
CA ALA A 120 5.99 -20.84 -10.36
C ALA A 120 5.86 -21.63 -11.69
N LYS A 121 5.12 -21.11 -12.66
CA LYS A 121 5.00 -21.72 -13.99
C LYS A 121 6.33 -21.73 -14.75
N MET A 122 7.13 -20.69 -14.61
CA MET A 122 8.48 -20.66 -15.19
C MET A 122 9.36 -21.77 -14.60
N LEU A 123 9.37 -21.93 -13.28
CA LEU A 123 10.20 -22.94 -12.60
C LEU A 123 9.74 -24.37 -12.92
N ASP A 124 8.45 -24.61 -13.04
CA ASP A 124 7.86 -25.91 -13.34
C ASP A 124 7.99 -26.29 -14.82
N GLY A 125 7.70 -25.37 -15.73
CA GLY A 125 7.63 -25.62 -17.17
C GLY A 125 8.79 -25.06 -18.01
N GLY A 126 9.75 -24.33 -17.42
CA GLY A 126 10.88 -23.71 -18.14
C GLY A 126 10.46 -22.55 -19.07
N ASP A 127 9.20 -22.11 -19.06
CA ASP A 127 8.70 -21.07 -19.95
C ASP A 127 8.80 -19.67 -19.29
N THR A 128 9.65 -18.82 -19.85
CA THR A 128 9.87 -17.45 -19.41
C THR A 128 8.99 -16.41 -20.10
N SER A 129 8.14 -16.81 -21.04
CA SER A 129 7.35 -15.88 -21.90
C SER A 129 6.44 -14.93 -21.11
N ARG A 130 6.06 -15.29 -19.88
CA ARG A 130 5.21 -14.52 -18.98
C ARG A 130 5.99 -13.68 -17.97
N ILE A 131 7.32 -13.76 -17.98
CA ILE A 131 8.19 -13.00 -17.08
C ILE A 131 8.65 -11.71 -17.76
N SER A 132 8.52 -10.61 -17.07
CA SER A 132 8.97 -9.29 -17.52
C SER A 132 9.58 -8.53 -16.34
N GLY A 133 10.25 -7.42 -16.61
CA GLY A 133 10.69 -6.50 -15.55
C GLY A 133 9.54 -6.03 -14.67
N THR A 134 8.34 -5.85 -15.24
CA THR A 134 7.13 -5.48 -14.49
C THR A 134 6.71 -6.60 -13.53
N THR A 135 6.81 -7.87 -13.93
CA THR A 135 6.51 -9.03 -13.07
C THR A 135 7.37 -9.02 -11.82
N TYR A 136 8.69 -8.76 -11.99
CA TYR A 136 9.61 -8.63 -10.86
C TYR A 136 9.23 -7.47 -9.93
N VAL A 137 9.02 -6.28 -10.48
CA VAL A 137 8.69 -5.09 -9.71
C VAL A 137 7.41 -5.28 -8.90
N GLN A 138 6.38 -5.90 -9.47
CA GLN A 138 5.11 -6.17 -8.78
C GLN A 138 5.23 -7.19 -7.66
N LEU A 139 6.20 -8.11 -7.75
CA LEU A 139 6.45 -9.13 -6.73
C LEU A 139 7.14 -8.56 -5.49
N MET A 140 8.04 -7.59 -5.66
CA MET A 140 8.90 -7.10 -4.59
C MET A 140 8.14 -6.18 -3.61
N PRO A 141 8.19 -6.45 -2.29
CA PRO A 141 7.44 -5.67 -1.29
C PRO A 141 7.90 -4.21 -1.18
N HIS A 142 9.21 -3.94 -1.31
CA HIS A 142 9.75 -2.58 -1.21
C HIS A 142 9.25 -1.63 -2.32
N THR A 143 8.79 -2.17 -3.44
CA THR A 143 8.27 -1.37 -4.56
C THR A 143 6.93 -0.70 -4.24
N THR A 144 6.27 -1.08 -3.14
CA THR A 144 5.05 -0.41 -2.68
C THR A 144 5.33 1.04 -2.34
N ALA A 145 6.34 1.31 -1.51
CA ALA A 145 6.78 2.67 -1.19
C ALA A 145 7.23 3.45 -2.43
N VAL A 146 8.01 2.79 -3.30
CA VAL A 146 8.54 3.40 -4.54
C VAL A 146 7.41 3.79 -5.48
N ASN A 147 6.46 2.89 -5.74
CA ASN A 147 5.34 3.14 -6.64
C ASN A 147 4.44 4.29 -6.16
N ALA A 148 4.09 4.31 -4.87
CA ALA A 148 3.32 5.42 -4.29
C ALA A 148 4.11 6.74 -4.37
N GLY A 149 5.39 6.73 -4.02
CA GLY A 149 6.25 7.91 -4.12
C GLY A 149 6.33 8.46 -5.54
N LEU A 150 6.55 7.60 -6.55
CA LEU A 150 6.58 7.99 -7.96
C LEU A 150 5.22 8.53 -8.45
N PHE A 151 4.12 7.94 -8.00
CA PHE A 151 2.78 8.34 -8.43
C PHE A 151 2.46 9.78 -8.02
N PHE A 152 2.84 10.18 -6.81
CA PHE A 152 2.62 11.53 -6.29
C PHE A 152 3.80 12.48 -6.53
N GLY A 153 4.91 12.02 -7.12
CA GLY A 153 6.09 12.85 -7.39
C GLY A 153 6.89 13.18 -6.13
N VAL A 154 6.86 12.31 -5.11
CA VAL A 154 7.68 12.48 -3.90
C VAL A 154 9.16 12.39 -4.27
N THR A 155 9.94 13.40 -3.90
CA THR A 155 11.38 13.51 -4.20
C THR A 155 12.26 13.49 -2.96
N GLY A 156 11.68 13.43 -1.76
CA GLY A 156 12.40 13.24 -0.50
C GLY A 156 12.73 11.78 -0.22
N ARG A 157 12.90 11.42 1.04
CA ARG A 157 13.30 10.08 1.46
C ARG A 157 12.26 9.02 1.09
N VAL A 158 12.71 7.86 0.62
CA VAL A 158 11.87 6.67 0.41
C VAL A 158 12.40 5.57 1.34
N ILE A 159 11.58 5.16 2.30
CA ILE A 159 11.95 4.20 3.36
C ILE A 159 10.99 3.01 3.30
N PRO A 160 11.30 1.95 2.56
CA PRO A 160 10.54 0.71 2.64
C PRO A 160 10.89 -0.05 3.93
N THR A 161 9.87 -0.56 4.62
CA THR A 161 10.03 -1.40 5.80
C THR A 161 9.45 -2.78 5.57
N SER A 162 10.11 -3.82 6.10
CA SER A 162 9.67 -5.20 5.93
C SER A 162 10.00 -6.02 7.18
N SER A 163 8.99 -6.22 8.02
CA SER A 163 9.07 -6.94 9.29
C SER A 163 7.74 -7.59 9.65
N ALA A 164 7.17 -8.31 8.67
CA ALA A 164 5.86 -8.97 8.81
C ALA A 164 4.78 -7.97 9.31
N CYS A 165 4.00 -8.33 10.33
CA CYS A 165 2.88 -7.53 10.84
C CYS A 165 3.30 -6.18 11.42
N THR A 166 4.58 -5.98 11.77
CA THR A 166 5.09 -4.71 12.31
C THR A 166 5.60 -3.75 11.24
N SER A 167 5.58 -4.12 9.96
CA SER A 167 6.09 -3.28 8.87
C SER A 167 5.47 -1.88 8.85
N GLY A 168 4.14 -1.79 8.96
CA GLY A 168 3.43 -0.51 8.99
C GLY A 168 3.79 0.35 10.22
N SER A 169 3.91 -0.28 11.40
CA SER A 169 4.31 0.42 12.63
C SER A 169 5.75 0.95 12.55
N GLN A 170 6.66 0.18 11.96
CA GLN A 170 8.03 0.64 11.69
C GLN A 170 8.06 1.81 10.71
N ALA A 171 7.25 1.78 9.65
CA ALA A 171 7.15 2.89 8.70
C ALA A 171 6.72 4.18 9.41
N ILE A 172 5.72 4.11 10.30
CA ILE A 172 5.26 5.25 11.11
C ILE A 172 6.39 5.74 12.04
N GLY A 173 7.12 4.82 12.68
CA GLY A 173 8.26 5.15 13.55
C GLY A 173 9.35 5.91 12.80
N TYR A 174 9.80 5.42 11.65
CA TYR A 174 10.80 6.10 10.82
C TYR A 174 10.32 7.45 10.27
N ALA A 175 9.04 7.55 9.92
CA ALA A 175 8.45 8.83 9.52
C ALA A 175 8.48 9.84 10.67
N TYR A 176 8.10 9.41 11.86
CA TYR A 176 8.18 10.23 13.07
C TYR A 176 9.61 10.73 13.32
N GLU A 177 10.60 9.84 13.28
CA GLU A 177 12.01 10.17 13.47
C GLU A 177 12.51 11.14 12.40
N ALA A 178 12.16 10.90 11.13
CA ALA A 178 12.57 11.77 10.02
C ALA A 178 12.10 13.22 10.21
N ILE A 179 10.86 13.43 10.67
CA ILE A 179 10.33 14.77 10.94
C ILE A 179 10.95 15.34 12.24
N LYS A 180 10.96 14.54 13.30
CA LYS A 180 11.45 14.97 14.62
C LYS A 180 12.87 15.49 14.60
N PHE A 181 13.74 14.85 13.81
CA PHE A 181 15.13 15.23 13.69
C PHE A 181 15.43 16.14 12.48
N GLY A 182 14.39 16.66 11.83
CA GLY A 182 14.54 17.66 10.77
C GLY A 182 15.07 17.15 9.44
N MET A 183 15.00 15.82 9.21
CA MET A 183 15.43 15.21 7.95
C MET A 183 14.39 15.37 6.85
N GLN A 184 13.12 15.51 7.20
CA GLN A 184 12.00 15.85 6.34
C GLN A 184 11.03 16.75 7.09
N ASP A 185 10.23 17.54 6.37
CA ASP A 185 9.20 18.39 6.98
C ASP A 185 7.84 17.66 7.00
N LEU A 186 7.64 16.75 6.06
CA LEU A 186 6.45 15.94 5.91
C LEU A 186 6.83 14.49 5.55
N MET A 187 6.08 13.54 6.09
CA MET A 187 6.23 12.12 5.74
C MET A 187 4.87 11.48 5.49
N ILE A 188 4.75 10.78 4.38
CA ILE A 188 3.66 9.85 4.13
C ILE A 188 4.07 8.53 4.77
N ALA A 189 3.27 7.97 5.66
CA ALA A 189 3.59 6.73 6.34
C ALA A 189 2.40 5.77 6.34
N GLY A 190 2.68 4.47 6.17
CA GLY A 190 1.64 3.44 6.16
C GLY A 190 2.16 2.03 5.93
N GLY A 191 1.24 1.06 5.78
CA GLY A 191 1.56 -0.33 5.49
C GLY A 191 0.34 -1.23 5.60
#